data_9704da188d41e66e54af6141bda7c8d9
#
_entry.id   9704da188d41e66e54af6141bda7c8d9
#
_cell.length_a   1.000
_cell.length_b   1.000
_cell.length_c   1.000
_cell.angle_alpha   90.00
_cell.angle_beta   90.00
_cell.angle_gamma   90.00
#
_symmetry.space_group_name_H-M   'P 1'
#
loop_
_entity.id
_entity.type
_entity.pdbx_description
1 polymer ?
#
loop_
_entity_poly.entity_id
_entity_poly.type
_entity_poly.pdbx_seq_one_letter_code
_entity_poly.pdbx_strand_id
1 'polypeptide(L)'
;MNEEKLMNRCVEIGKSVLGLTYPNPNVGSLLFCDGKIISEGFTSKAGGNHSEINTIINVKDPSLFKKSTLFVTLEPCCHYGKTPPCTNEIVKRGIKNVVIGCEDPNPIVKSKGIKYLKDHGVNVKYGILEDLCKDLHKRLIVYFEKKRPYIILKWAESLDGFIAPKTKNIKRPHWISNELSKQIVHKWRSQEHAIMLSLIHI
;
A
#
# COMPACT_ATOMS: atom_id res chain seq x y z
N MET A 1 15.58 -17.82 -1.65
CA MET A 1 15.49 -16.46 -1.05
C MET A 1 14.43 -16.51 0.04
N ASN A 2 14.61 -15.81 1.18
CA ASN A 2 13.65 -15.85 2.30
C ASN A 2 12.35 -15.14 1.92
N GLU A 3 11.18 -15.71 2.27
CA GLU A 3 9.84 -15.13 1.99
C GLU A 3 9.67 -13.72 2.57
N GLU A 4 10.23 -13.45 3.74
CA GLU A 4 10.21 -12.12 4.35
C GLU A 4 10.93 -11.07 3.51
N LYS A 5 12.06 -11.42 2.88
CA LYS A 5 12.77 -10.51 1.97
C LYS A 5 11.94 -10.20 0.73
N LEU A 6 11.22 -11.18 0.19
CA LEU A 6 10.33 -10.98 -0.95
C LEU A 6 9.11 -10.13 -0.57
N MET A 7 8.51 -10.38 0.59
CA MET A 7 7.40 -9.57 1.08
C MET A 7 7.85 -8.15 1.41
N ASN A 8 9.03 -7.97 2.00
CA ASN A 8 9.59 -6.62 2.21
C ASN A 8 9.76 -5.87 0.88
N ARG A 9 10.20 -6.56 -0.18
CA ARG A 9 10.25 -5.96 -1.52
C ARG A 9 8.87 -5.53 -2.01
N CYS A 10 7.82 -6.33 -1.79
CA CYS A 10 6.44 -5.93 -2.10
C CYS A 10 6.03 -4.67 -1.34
N VAL A 11 6.42 -4.55 -0.06
CA VAL A 11 6.15 -3.34 0.75
C VAL A 11 6.86 -2.12 0.18
N GLU A 12 8.12 -2.23 -0.25
CA GLU A 12 8.84 -1.13 -0.92
C GLU A 12 8.14 -0.68 -2.20
N ILE A 13 7.69 -1.64 -3.02
CA ILE A 13 6.93 -1.39 -4.24
C ILE A 13 5.62 -0.65 -3.90
N GLY A 14 4.87 -1.10 -2.90
CA GLY A 14 3.65 -0.43 -2.45
C GLY A 14 3.90 0.98 -1.91
N LYS A 15 5.01 1.20 -1.17
CA LYS A 15 5.42 2.52 -0.69
C LYS A 15 5.73 3.50 -1.82
N SER A 16 6.25 3.03 -2.95
CA SER A 16 6.63 3.89 -4.07
C SER A 16 5.44 4.61 -4.71
N VAL A 17 4.22 4.10 -4.53
CA VAL A 17 2.98 4.67 -5.10
C VAL A 17 2.05 5.28 -4.05
N LEU A 18 2.55 5.49 -2.83
CA LEU A 18 1.78 6.13 -1.77
C LEU A 18 1.36 7.55 -2.17
N GLY A 19 0.06 7.84 -2.03
CA GLY A 19 -0.54 9.10 -2.46
C GLY A 19 -1.03 9.14 -3.92
N LEU A 20 -0.71 8.13 -4.75
CA LEU A 20 -1.05 8.10 -6.18
C LEU A 20 -2.24 7.20 -6.52
N THR A 21 -2.66 6.32 -5.63
CA THR A 21 -3.60 5.22 -5.93
C THR A 21 -5.03 5.47 -5.45
N TYR A 22 -5.26 6.51 -4.66
CA TYR A 22 -6.57 6.80 -4.05
C TYR A 22 -7.73 6.75 -5.06
N PRO A 23 -8.88 6.15 -4.69
CA PRO A 23 -9.25 5.57 -3.39
C PRO A 23 -8.73 4.13 -3.15
N ASN A 24 -8.02 3.53 -4.10
CA ASN A 24 -7.49 2.18 -3.96
C ASN A 24 -6.29 2.15 -3.00
N PRO A 25 -6.08 1.03 -2.27
CA PRO A 25 -4.87 0.86 -1.46
C PRO A 25 -3.61 0.78 -2.35
N ASN A 26 -2.49 1.21 -1.80
CA ASN A 26 -1.19 1.17 -2.44
C ASN A 26 -0.53 -0.21 -2.27
N VAL A 27 -1.02 -1.20 -2.99
CA VAL A 27 -0.54 -2.58 -2.93
C VAL A 27 0.70 -2.76 -3.80
N GLY A 28 1.65 -3.54 -3.30
CA GLY A 28 2.78 -4.02 -4.07
C GLY A 28 2.75 -5.54 -4.18
N SER A 29 3.17 -6.06 -5.32
CA SER A 29 3.24 -7.50 -5.57
C SER A 29 4.40 -7.87 -6.48
N LEU A 30 4.82 -9.13 -6.42
CA LEU A 30 5.85 -9.69 -7.29
C LEU A 30 5.59 -11.16 -7.57
N LEU A 31 6.11 -11.65 -8.70
CA LEU A 31 6.20 -13.07 -9.03
C LEU A 31 7.63 -13.56 -8.89
N PHE A 32 7.79 -14.64 -8.14
CA PHE A 32 9.06 -15.29 -7.88
C PHE A 32 9.07 -16.69 -8.49
N CYS A 33 10.10 -17.00 -9.28
CA CYS A 33 10.26 -18.29 -9.93
C CYS A 33 11.74 -18.66 -10.02
N ASP A 34 12.08 -19.91 -9.71
CA ASP A 34 13.43 -20.48 -9.87
C ASP A 34 14.55 -19.58 -9.30
N GLY A 35 14.36 -19.07 -8.08
CA GLY A 35 15.36 -18.26 -7.39
C GLY A 35 15.39 -16.77 -7.79
N LYS A 36 14.53 -16.31 -8.71
CA LYS A 36 14.53 -14.95 -9.24
C LYS A 36 13.15 -14.29 -9.17
N ILE A 37 13.14 -12.97 -9.01
CA ILE A 37 11.94 -12.15 -9.23
C ILE A 37 11.81 -11.98 -10.76
N ILE A 38 10.71 -12.47 -11.32
CA ILE A 38 10.45 -12.44 -12.77
C ILE A 38 9.56 -11.27 -13.18
N SER A 39 8.82 -10.70 -12.24
CA SER A 39 7.95 -9.55 -12.46
C SER A 39 7.62 -8.85 -11.16
N GLU A 40 7.37 -7.55 -11.23
CA GLU A 40 6.91 -6.71 -10.13
C GLU A 40 5.74 -5.84 -10.60
N GLY A 41 4.85 -5.48 -9.67
CA GLY A 41 3.71 -4.61 -9.96
C GLY A 41 3.22 -3.86 -8.73
N PHE A 42 2.58 -2.73 -8.98
CA PHE A 42 1.92 -1.90 -7.97
C PHE A 42 0.54 -1.48 -8.45
N THR A 43 -0.30 -1.05 -7.52
CA THR A 43 -1.64 -0.54 -7.84
C THR A 43 -1.53 0.70 -8.74
N SER A 44 -2.22 0.69 -9.87
CA SER A 44 -2.32 1.84 -10.77
C SER A 44 -3.20 2.95 -10.16
N LYS A 45 -3.22 4.13 -10.81
CA LYS A 45 -4.19 5.19 -10.49
C LYS A 45 -5.62 4.65 -10.53
N ALA A 46 -6.53 5.31 -9.83
CA ALA A 46 -7.94 4.91 -9.75
C ALA A 46 -8.55 4.60 -11.13
N GLY A 47 -9.19 3.44 -11.23
CA GLY A 47 -9.74 2.91 -12.50
C GLY A 47 -8.77 2.06 -13.32
N GLY A 48 -7.49 2.03 -12.98
CA GLY A 48 -6.50 1.14 -13.58
C GLY A 48 -6.37 -0.19 -12.84
N ASN A 49 -5.40 -0.99 -13.26
CA ASN A 49 -5.15 -2.33 -12.75
C ASN A 49 -4.72 -2.35 -11.29
N HIS A 50 -5.09 -3.39 -10.58
CA HIS A 50 -4.50 -3.74 -9.29
C HIS A 50 -3.06 -4.28 -9.46
N SER A 51 -2.31 -4.32 -8.37
CA SER A 51 -0.90 -4.71 -8.38
C SER A 51 -0.69 -6.09 -8.97
N GLU A 52 -1.55 -7.07 -8.62
CA GLU A 52 -1.46 -8.46 -9.08
C GLU A 52 -1.60 -8.54 -10.61
N ILE A 53 -2.54 -7.78 -11.17
CA ILE A 53 -2.74 -7.72 -12.62
C ILE A 53 -1.52 -7.11 -13.31
N ASN A 54 -0.98 -6.00 -12.77
CA ASN A 54 0.24 -5.41 -13.30
C ASN A 54 1.43 -6.36 -13.22
N THR A 55 1.56 -7.08 -12.11
CA THR A 55 2.60 -8.12 -11.97
C THR A 55 2.44 -9.22 -13.01
N ILE A 56 1.21 -9.70 -13.26
CA ILE A 56 0.93 -10.76 -14.22
C ILE A 56 1.22 -10.31 -15.66
N ILE A 57 0.75 -9.13 -16.07
CA ILE A 57 0.93 -8.67 -17.45
C ILE A 57 2.39 -8.31 -17.79
N ASN A 58 3.20 -8.00 -16.79
CA ASN A 58 4.62 -7.70 -16.96
C ASN A 58 5.50 -8.97 -17.14
N VAL A 59 4.93 -10.18 -16.99
CA VAL A 59 5.67 -11.43 -17.20
C VAL A 59 5.91 -11.65 -18.69
N LYS A 60 7.18 -11.79 -19.07
CA LYS A 60 7.56 -11.99 -20.47
C LYS A 60 7.25 -13.39 -20.98
N ASP A 61 7.40 -14.42 -20.13
CA ASP A 61 7.15 -15.83 -20.46
C ASP A 61 6.01 -16.40 -19.60
N PRO A 62 4.81 -16.52 -20.18
CA PRO A 62 3.64 -17.07 -19.48
C PRO A 62 3.78 -18.52 -19.00
N SER A 63 4.70 -19.30 -19.54
CA SER A 63 4.93 -20.70 -19.12
C SER A 63 5.42 -20.79 -17.67
N LEU A 64 6.01 -19.70 -17.15
CA LEU A 64 6.53 -19.63 -15.79
C LEU A 64 5.44 -19.52 -14.71
N PHE A 65 4.20 -19.13 -15.04
CA PHE A 65 3.15 -18.94 -14.05
C PHE A 65 2.92 -20.17 -13.17
N LYS A 66 2.90 -21.36 -13.75
CA LYS A 66 2.63 -22.62 -13.01
C LYS A 66 3.69 -22.96 -11.97
N LYS A 67 4.93 -22.46 -12.14
CA LYS A 67 6.05 -22.69 -11.23
C LYS A 67 6.29 -21.50 -10.30
N SER A 68 5.60 -20.39 -10.52
CA SER A 68 5.80 -19.15 -9.79
C SER A 68 5.01 -19.12 -8.48
N THR A 69 5.53 -18.34 -7.53
CA THR A 69 4.82 -17.90 -6.33
C THR A 69 4.53 -16.41 -6.43
N LEU A 70 3.28 -16.02 -6.29
CA LEU A 70 2.87 -14.62 -6.21
C LEU A 70 2.98 -14.15 -4.75
N PHE A 71 3.68 -13.06 -4.53
CA PHE A 71 3.72 -12.33 -3.26
C PHE A 71 2.92 -11.05 -3.41
N VAL A 72 2.10 -10.72 -2.42
CA VAL A 72 1.24 -9.53 -2.44
C VAL A 72 1.04 -9.01 -1.02
N THR A 73 1.11 -7.68 -0.83
CA THR A 73 1.03 -7.07 0.52
C THR A 73 -0.36 -7.10 1.14
N LEU A 74 -1.42 -7.21 0.32
CA LEU A 74 -2.82 -7.22 0.75
C LEU A 74 -3.57 -8.37 0.07
N GLU A 75 -4.58 -8.92 0.74
CA GLU A 75 -5.44 -9.98 0.21
C GLU A 75 -6.01 -9.62 -1.17
N PRO A 76 -5.85 -10.47 -2.21
CA PRO A 76 -6.40 -10.26 -3.53
C PRO A 76 -7.94 -10.20 -3.54
N CYS A 77 -8.49 -9.22 -4.25
CA CYS A 77 -9.94 -9.05 -4.33
C CYS A 77 -10.62 -10.22 -5.08
N CYS A 78 -11.83 -10.59 -4.59
CA CYS A 78 -12.67 -11.67 -5.14
C CYS A 78 -14.04 -11.18 -5.64
N HIS A 79 -14.28 -9.89 -5.68
CA HIS A 79 -15.55 -9.30 -6.14
C HIS A 79 -15.34 -8.47 -7.41
N TYR A 80 -16.38 -8.33 -8.20
CA TYR A 80 -16.41 -7.44 -9.34
C TYR A 80 -16.58 -5.99 -8.86
N GLY A 81 -15.60 -5.17 -9.13
CA GLY A 81 -15.64 -3.73 -8.93
C GLY A 81 -15.61 -3.00 -10.27
N LYS A 82 -14.75 -1.98 -10.39
CA LYS A 82 -14.45 -1.35 -11.70
C LYS A 82 -13.62 -2.25 -12.60
N THR A 83 -12.92 -3.22 -12.01
CA THR A 83 -12.11 -4.24 -12.70
C THR A 83 -12.55 -5.63 -12.26
N PRO A 84 -12.30 -6.69 -13.07
CA PRO A 84 -12.53 -8.05 -12.68
C PRO A 84 -11.71 -8.45 -11.43
N PRO A 85 -12.15 -9.47 -10.66
CA PRO A 85 -11.43 -9.93 -9.47
C PRO A 85 -10.01 -10.41 -9.79
N CYS A 86 -9.02 -10.00 -8.97
CA CYS A 86 -7.64 -10.45 -9.11
C CYS A 86 -7.52 -11.97 -8.89
N THR A 87 -8.32 -12.54 -7.99
CA THR A 87 -8.36 -13.99 -7.72
C THR A 87 -8.67 -14.79 -8.98
N ASN A 88 -9.59 -14.31 -9.84
CA ASN A 88 -9.95 -14.99 -11.08
C ASN A 88 -8.75 -15.05 -12.05
N GLU A 89 -8.01 -13.96 -12.19
CA GLU A 89 -6.85 -13.93 -13.09
C GLU A 89 -5.70 -14.80 -12.55
N ILE A 90 -5.47 -14.82 -11.24
CA ILE A 90 -4.49 -15.69 -10.58
C ILE A 90 -4.78 -17.16 -10.91
N VAL A 91 -6.03 -17.60 -10.73
CA VAL A 91 -6.47 -18.97 -11.02
C VAL A 91 -6.36 -19.27 -12.52
N LYS A 92 -6.86 -18.38 -13.38
CA LYS A 92 -6.84 -18.52 -14.83
C LYS A 92 -5.42 -18.68 -15.39
N ARG A 93 -4.43 -17.97 -14.83
CA ARG A 93 -3.01 -18.10 -15.23
C ARG A 93 -2.35 -19.35 -14.69
N GLY A 94 -3.02 -20.09 -13.80
CA GLY A 94 -2.49 -21.32 -13.22
C GLY A 94 -1.40 -21.10 -12.18
N ILE A 95 -1.35 -19.93 -11.54
CA ILE A 95 -0.45 -19.66 -10.42
C ILE A 95 -0.90 -20.53 -9.24
N LYS A 96 0.00 -21.38 -8.75
CA LYS A 96 -0.31 -22.40 -7.73
C LYS A 96 0.02 -21.99 -6.31
N ASN A 97 0.85 -20.98 -6.13
CA ASN A 97 1.28 -20.53 -4.80
C ASN A 97 1.09 -19.03 -4.67
N VAL A 98 0.43 -18.61 -3.60
CA VAL A 98 0.22 -17.18 -3.26
C VAL A 98 0.61 -16.95 -1.81
N VAL A 99 1.43 -15.93 -1.58
CA VAL A 99 1.87 -15.47 -0.25
C VAL A 99 1.33 -14.07 -0.03
N ILE A 100 0.53 -13.91 1.03
CA ILE A 100 -0.19 -12.67 1.34
C ILE A 100 0.39 -12.06 2.62
N GLY A 101 0.62 -10.75 2.62
CA GLY A 101 1.12 -10.01 3.78
C GLY A 101 0.04 -9.88 4.86
N CYS A 102 -1.10 -9.27 4.56
CA CYS A 102 -2.21 -9.14 5.48
C CYS A 102 -3.57 -9.30 4.78
N GLU A 103 -4.60 -9.63 5.58
CA GLU A 103 -6.00 -9.67 5.11
C GLU A 103 -6.54 -8.28 4.79
N ASP A 104 -7.49 -8.21 3.86
CA ASP A 104 -8.19 -6.96 3.57
C ASP A 104 -9.23 -6.68 4.68
N PRO A 105 -9.22 -5.50 5.31
CA PRO A 105 -10.18 -5.14 6.36
C PRO A 105 -11.60 -4.91 5.83
N ASN A 106 -11.78 -4.79 4.50
CA ASN A 106 -13.09 -4.59 3.88
C ASN A 106 -13.97 -5.85 4.02
N PRO A 107 -15.15 -5.78 4.67
CA PRO A 107 -16.03 -6.94 4.88
C PRO A 107 -16.48 -7.62 3.57
N ILE A 108 -16.42 -6.91 2.43
CA ILE A 108 -16.75 -7.48 1.12
C ILE A 108 -15.65 -8.44 0.66
N VAL A 109 -14.40 -8.21 1.04
CA VAL A 109 -13.20 -8.96 0.62
C VAL A 109 -12.72 -9.92 1.70
N LYS A 110 -12.71 -9.46 2.96
CA LYS A 110 -12.07 -10.13 4.11
C LYS A 110 -12.23 -11.65 4.11
N SER A 111 -11.13 -12.35 4.05
CA SER A 111 -10.98 -13.82 4.01
C SER A 111 -11.65 -14.52 2.80
N LYS A 112 -12.39 -13.81 1.95
CA LYS A 112 -13.08 -14.39 0.79
C LYS A 112 -12.15 -14.62 -0.38
N GLY A 113 -11.17 -13.73 -0.58
CA GLY A 113 -10.13 -13.90 -1.59
C GLY A 113 -9.25 -15.10 -1.28
N ILE A 114 -8.81 -15.23 -0.03
CA ILE A 114 -8.05 -16.39 0.48
C ILE A 114 -8.85 -17.68 0.29
N LYS A 115 -10.12 -17.67 0.71
CA LYS A 115 -11.01 -18.83 0.55
C LYS A 115 -11.18 -19.20 -0.92
N TYR A 116 -11.50 -18.23 -1.78
CA TYR A 116 -11.68 -18.46 -3.22
C TYR A 116 -10.44 -19.12 -3.85
N LEU A 117 -9.25 -18.61 -3.55
CA LEU A 117 -8.00 -19.17 -4.06
C LEU A 117 -7.81 -20.63 -3.61
N LYS A 118 -8.04 -20.93 -2.31
CA LYS A 118 -7.93 -22.29 -1.76
C LYS A 118 -8.94 -23.23 -2.41
N ASP A 119 -10.18 -22.81 -2.57
CA ASP A 119 -11.26 -23.60 -3.19
C ASP A 119 -10.96 -23.95 -4.67
N HIS A 120 -10.09 -23.14 -5.33
CA HIS A 120 -9.62 -23.38 -6.69
C HIS A 120 -8.22 -24.03 -6.77
N GLY A 121 -7.77 -24.66 -5.69
CA GLY A 121 -6.53 -25.44 -5.65
C GLY A 121 -5.25 -24.62 -5.66
N VAL A 122 -5.31 -23.35 -5.21
CA VAL A 122 -4.15 -22.51 -4.98
C VAL A 122 -3.68 -22.69 -3.52
N ASN A 123 -2.40 -22.95 -3.34
CA ASN A 123 -1.78 -23.00 -2.01
C ASN A 123 -1.58 -21.56 -1.52
N VAL A 124 -2.26 -21.18 -0.44
CA VAL A 124 -2.22 -19.83 0.12
C VAL A 124 -1.58 -19.82 1.49
N LYS A 125 -0.51 -19.06 1.64
CA LYS A 125 0.13 -18.68 2.91
C LYS A 125 -0.15 -17.20 3.16
N TYR A 126 -0.45 -16.81 4.39
CA TYR A 126 -0.71 -15.40 4.75
C TYR A 126 -0.10 -15.05 6.11
N GLY A 127 0.00 -13.75 6.40
CA GLY A 127 0.60 -13.23 7.62
C GLY A 127 2.12 -13.06 7.56
N ILE A 128 2.73 -13.03 6.37
CA ILE A 128 4.16 -12.80 6.23
C ILE A 128 4.45 -11.30 6.31
N LEU A 129 5.24 -10.89 7.30
CA LEU A 129 5.47 -9.48 7.66
C LEU A 129 4.15 -8.71 7.85
N GLU A 130 3.20 -9.32 8.54
CA GLU A 130 1.82 -8.83 8.66
C GLU A 130 1.77 -7.40 9.20
N ASP A 131 2.51 -7.10 10.26
CA ASP A 131 2.53 -5.76 10.88
C ASP A 131 3.08 -4.70 9.92
N LEU A 132 4.10 -5.05 9.14
CA LEU A 132 4.67 -4.14 8.14
C LEU A 132 3.69 -3.88 6.98
N CYS A 133 2.97 -4.90 6.56
CA CYS A 133 1.91 -4.78 5.56
C CYS A 133 0.71 -3.99 6.10
N LYS A 134 0.32 -4.22 7.35
CA LYS A 134 -0.72 -3.42 8.03
C LYS A 134 -0.32 -1.94 8.15
N ASP A 135 0.93 -1.63 8.47
CA ASP A 135 1.40 -0.24 8.49
C ASP A 135 1.34 0.41 7.11
N LEU A 136 1.70 -0.33 6.04
CA LEU A 136 1.54 0.14 4.67
C LEU A 136 0.07 0.49 4.35
N HIS A 137 -0.87 -0.34 4.83
CA HIS A 137 -2.30 -0.20 4.57
C HIS A 137 -3.09 0.48 5.70
N LYS A 138 -2.42 1.16 6.65
CA LYS A 138 -3.05 1.75 7.85
C LYS A 138 -4.21 2.71 7.54
N ARG A 139 -4.18 3.43 6.41
CA ARG A 139 -5.26 4.33 6.00
C ARG A 139 -6.54 3.56 5.67
N LEU A 140 -6.41 2.46 4.93
CA LEU A 140 -7.49 1.53 4.61
C LEU A 140 -8.04 0.86 5.88
N ILE A 141 -7.15 0.34 6.73
CA ILE A 141 -7.51 -0.36 7.97
C ILE A 141 -8.29 0.57 8.91
N VAL A 142 -7.78 1.78 9.17
CA VAL A 142 -8.48 2.75 10.03
C VAL A 142 -9.84 3.14 9.46
N TYR A 143 -9.97 3.27 8.14
CA TYR A 143 -11.25 3.58 7.51
C TYR A 143 -12.28 2.46 7.74
N PHE A 144 -11.92 1.21 7.50
CA PHE A 144 -12.87 0.10 7.65
C PHE A 144 -13.16 -0.27 9.10
N GLU A 145 -12.17 -0.24 9.98
CA GLU A 145 -12.34 -0.61 11.39
C GLU A 145 -12.94 0.51 12.24
N LYS A 146 -12.49 1.75 12.03
CA LYS A 146 -12.88 2.89 12.89
C LYS A 146 -13.87 3.84 12.23
N LYS A 147 -14.26 3.60 10.96
CA LYS A 147 -15.21 4.41 10.19
C LYS A 147 -14.84 5.91 10.16
N ARG A 148 -13.57 6.21 10.12
CA ARG A 148 -13.01 7.56 10.03
C ARG A 148 -11.74 7.58 9.18
N PRO A 149 -11.31 8.74 8.67
CA PRO A 149 -10.03 8.84 7.98
C PRO A 149 -8.85 8.59 8.95
N TYR A 150 -7.71 8.22 8.40
CA TYR A 150 -6.43 8.24 9.11
C TYR A 150 -5.98 9.71 9.24
N ILE A 151 -5.82 10.18 10.46
CA ILE A 151 -5.50 11.59 10.76
C ILE A 151 -4.06 11.71 11.19
N ILE A 152 -3.33 12.63 10.57
CA ILE A 152 -1.97 13.01 10.94
C ILE A 152 -2.00 14.44 11.48
N LEU A 153 -1.63 14.62 12.73
CA LEU A 153 -1.42 15.94 13.32
C LEU A 153 0.04 16.34 13.12
N LYS A 154 0.26 17.54 12.58
CA LYS A 154 1.59 18.08 12.33
C LYS A 154 1.68 19.53 12.77
N TRP A 155 2.64 19.82 13.63
CA TRP A 155 3.01 21.17 13.99
C TRP A 155 4.54 21.28 14.10
N ALA A 156 5.05 22.50 14.20
CA ALA A 156 6.45 22.79 14.54
C ALA A 156 6.47 23.55 15.87
N GLU A 157 7.36 23.15 16.76
CA GLU A 157 7.58 23.80 18.04
C GLU A 157 9.07 23.96 18.31
N SER A 158 9.44 24.97 19.08
CA SER A 158 10.79 25.17 19.61
C SER A 158 11.07 24.18 20.75
N LEU A 159 12.33 24.06 21.16
CA LEU A 159 12.74 23.15 22.24
C LEU A 159 11.97 23.39 23.56
N ASP A 160 11.58 24.65 23.81
CA ASP A 160 10.78 25.08 24.97
C ASP A 160 9.25 25.01 24.72
N GLY A 161 8.80 24.35 23.64
CA GLY A 161 7.39 24.04 23.38
C GLY A 161 6.56 25.18 22.76
N PHE A 162 7.18 26.24 22.25
CA PHE A 162 6.45 27.35 21.63
C PHE A 162 6.35 27.18 20.10
N ILE A 163 5.19 27.55 19.55
CA ILE A 163 4.94 27.55 18.10
C ILE A 163 5.27 28.90 17.43
N ALA A 164 5.48 29.93 18.22
CA ALA A 164 5.86 31.28 17.77
C ALA A 164 6.58 32.04 18.89
N PRO A 165 7.42 33.06 18.59
CA PRO A 165 7.97 33.92 19.58
C PRO A 165 6.89 34.79 20.24
N LYS A 166 7.09 35.14 21.54
CA LYS A 166 6.15 36.01 22.31
C LYS A 166 6.00 37.40 21.68
N THR A 167 7.06 37.94 21.15
CA THR A 167 7.07 39.25 20.49
C THR A 167 7.58 39.10 19.06
N LYS A 168 6.89 39.70 18.12
CA LYS A 168 7.22 39.64 16.70
C LYS A 168 7.71 41.02 16.24
N ASN A 169 9.00 41.28 16.35
CA ASN A 169 9.61 42.54 15.98
C ASN A 169 9.84 42.70 14.46
N ILE A 170 9.67 41.63 13.69
CA ILE A 170 9.95 41.62 12.27
C ILE A 170 8.76 41.00 11.53
N LYS A 171 8.29 41.66 10.45
CA LYS A 171 7.24 41.11 9.55
C LYS A 171 7.76 40.00 8.62
N ARG A 172 8.45 38.99 9.19
CA ARG A 172 8.93 37.81 8.47
C ARG A 172 8.43 36.55 9.14
N PRO A 173 8.23 35.46 8.39
CA PRO A 173 7.96 34.15 8.99
C PRO A 173 9.11 33.75 9.92
N HIS A 174 8.79 33.31 11.13
CA HIS A 174 9.76 32.72 12.04
C HIS A 174 9.82 31.22 11.78
N TRP A 175 10.93 30.77 11.17
CA TRP A 175 11.11 29.37 10.84
C TRP A 175 11.70 28.60 12.02
N ILE A 176 10.92 27.69 12.62
CA ILE A 176 11.36 26.80 13.69
C ILE A 176 12.06 25.58 13.10
N SER A 177 11.61 25.11 11.93
CA SER A 177 12.14 23.95 11.22
C SER A 177 13.17 24.34 10.16
N ASN A 178 14.15 23.46 9.93
CA ASN A 178 15.18 23.62 8.90
C ASN A 178 14.70 23.16 7.50
N GLU A 179 15.53 23.31 6.48
CA GLU A 179 15.20 22.94 5.10
C GLU A 179 14.94 21.44 4.92
N LEU A 180 15.66 20.55 5.62
CA LEU A 180 15.42 19.11 5.58
C LEU A 180 14.03 18.79 6.13
N SER A 181 13.64 19.38 7.25
CA SER A 181 12.30 19.22 7.82
C SER A 181 11.20 19.68 6.86
N LYS A 182 11.43 20.77 6.12
CA LYS A 182 10.49 21.25 5.08
C LYS A 182 10.32 20.23 3.97
N GLN A 183 11.42 19.67 3.45
CA GLN A 183 11.37 18.64 2.40
C GLN A 183 10.58 17.40 2.86
N ILE A 184 10.83 16.92 4.09
CA ILE A 184 10.11 15.80 4.69
C ILE A 184 8.61 16.11 4.79
N VAL A 185 8.24 17.29 5.26
CA VAL A 185 6.84 17.72 5.37
C VAL A 185 6.17 17.81 4.00
N HIS A 186 6.85 18.33 2.98
CA HIS A 186 6.31 18.34 1.62
C HIS A 186 6.09 16.92 1.07
N LYS A 187 7.03 16.01 1.32
CA LYS A 187 6.87 14.58 0.99
C LYS A 187 5.65 13.98 1.69
N TRP A 188 5.46 14.20 2.99
CA TRP A 188 4.27 13.69 3.70
C TRP A 188 2.98 14.26 3.12
N ARG A 189 2.94 15.57 2.85
CA ARG A 189 1.77 16.22 2.25
C ARG A 189 1.41 15.65 0.87
N SER A 190 2.40 15.30 0.06
CA SER A 190 2.16 14.70 -1.27
C SER A 190 1.59 13.26 -1.18
N GLN A 191 1.65 12.63 -0.01
CA GLN A 191 1.17 11.28 0.23
C GLN A 191 -0.24 11.22 0.82
N GLU A 192 -0.82 12.38 1.18
CA GLU A 192 -2.13 12.48 1.81
C GLU A 192 -3.16 13.11 0.88
N HIS A 193 -4.44 12.69 1.02
CA HIS A 193 -5.53 13.10 0.14
C HIS A 193 -6.06 14.50 0.44
N ALA A 194 -5.92 14.96 1.68
CA ALA A 194 -6.39 16.26 2.11
C ALA A 194 -5.43 16.87 3.13
N ILE A 195 -5.32 18.19 3.08
CA ILE A 195 -4.58 18.98 4.05
C ILE A 195 -5.58 19.97 4.65
N MET A 196 -5.75 19.91 5.98
CA MET A 196 -6.56 20.88 6.71
C MET A 196 -5.64 21.91 7.36
N LEU A 197 -5.84 23.16 7.03
CA LEU A 197 -5.13 24.28 7.63
C LEU A 197 -6.11 25.11 8.44
N SER A 198 -5.61 25.78 9.50
CA SER A 198 -6.40 26.74 10.27
C SER A 198 -6.74 27.96 9.40
N LEU A 199 -8.03 28.27 9.26
CA LEU A 199 -8.52 29.45 8.55
C LEU A 199 -8.42 30.74 9.38
N ILE A 200 -8.10 30.63 10.69
CA ILE A 200 -8.02 31.78 11.61
C ILE A 200 -6.81 32.68 11.33
N HIS A 201 -5.83 32.17 10.57
CA HIS A 201 -4.56 32.84 10.35
C HIS A 201 -4.26 33.10 8.83
N ILE A 202 -5.30 33.10 7.99
CA ILE A 202 -5.23 33.48 6.59
C ILE A 202 -5.66 34.93 6.44
#